data_43e5b1e10717840161cdf98f9cdd64fa
#
_entry.id   43e5b1e10717840161cdf98f9cdd64fa
#
_cell.length_a   1.000
_cell.length_b   1.000
_cell.length_c   1.000
_cell.angle_alpha   90.00
_cell.angle_beta   90.00
_cell.angle_gamma   90.00
#
_symmetry.space_group_name_H-M   'P 1'
#
loop_
_entity.id
_entity.type
_entity.pdbx_description
1 polymer ?
#
loop_
_entity_poly.entity_id
_entity_poly.type
_entity_poly.pdbx_seq_one_letter_code
_entity_poly.pdbx_strand_id
1 'polypeptide(L)'
;MKKDKRAKKNRDGSRFYRLCYAFFAGIVGFLFRIRVVGAENEPDKGRFVVCSNHVSATDPVVICYAFRKHQVRYMAKKELFSIPFVSGLIRILGAFPVDRGGTDVGAIRRAVDMVKEGNCLGIFPQGHRYPTVDPRTTKTKNGAALIATRAEADIMPVYIVRKNNEFKLFRKTYVVIGERIPFADLHYDPQAEGEYARITAEIFDKVCALGEGFAAEQANTKKKQ
;
A
#
# COMPACT_ATOMS: atom_id res chain seq x y z
N MET A 1 26.25 15.11 -25.77
CA MET A 1 25.10 14.16 -25.68
C MET A 1 25.49 12.99 -24.76
N LYS A 2 25.38 13.13 -23.44
CA LYS A 2 25.55 12.03 -22.49
C LYS A 2 24.17 11.45 -22.25
N LYS A 3 23.80 10.39 -22.94
CA LYS A 3 22.57 9.63 -22.73
C LYS A 3 22.55 9.06 -21.32
N ASP A 4 21.47 9.37 -20.65
CA ASP A 4 21.10 9.05 -19.29
C ASP A 4 21.19 7.52 -19.00
N LYS A 5 22.31 7.10 -18.42
CA LYS A 5 22.50 5.74 -17.92
C LYS A 5 21.78 5.48 -16.59
N ARG A 6 21.12 6.49 -15.99
CA ARG A 6 20.39 6.37 -14.72
C ARG A 6 19.00 5.77 -14.88
N ALA A 7 18.34 5.96 -16.03
CA ALA A 7 16.98 5.44 -16.26
C ALA A 7 16.88 3.93 -16.39
N LYS A 8 18.02 3.22 -16.56
CA LYS A 8 18.02 1.76 -16.77
C LYS A 8 18.18 0.92 -15.50
N LYS A 9 18.36 1.57 -14.32
CA LYS A 9 18.66 0.87 -13.05
C LYS A 9 17.44 0.64 -12.14
N ASN A 10 16.28 1.17 -12.50
CA ASN A 10 15.05 1.06 -11.69
C ASN A 10 14.00 0.12 -12.27
N ARG A 11 14.38 -0.77 -13.17
CA ARG A 11 13.51 -1.86 -13.57
C ARG A 11 13.65 -3.01 -12.57
N ASP A 12 12.57 -3.21 -11.81
CA ASP A 12 12.26 -4.44 -11.07
C ASP A 12 13.46 -4.98 -10.25
N GLY A 13 13.39 -4.78 -8.97
CA GLY A 13 14.34 -5.14 -7.95
C GLY A 13 15.47 -6.07 -8.38
N SER A 14 16.68 -5.74 -8.06
CA SER A 14 17.86 -6.55 -8.40
C SER A 14 17.54 -8.05 -8.22
N ARG A 15 18.20 -8.96 -8.93
CA ARG A 15 18.11 -10.42 -8.71
C ARG A 15 18.22 -10.76 -7.22
N PHE A 16 19.00 -10.00 -6.50
CA PHE A 16 19.15 -10.05 -5.05
C PHE A 16 17.84 -9.72 -4.31
N TYR A 17 17.10 -8.66 -4.69
CA TYR A 17 15.78 -8.37 -4.12
C TYR A 17 14.81 -9.54 -4.33
N ARG A 18 14.75 -10.09 -5.53
CA ARG A 18 13.87 -11.22 -5.85
C ARG A 18 14.22 -12.48 -5.04
N LEU A 19 15.51 -12.74 -4.83
CA LEU A 19 15.98 -13.85 -4.01
C LEU A 19 15.64 -13.65 -2.54
N CYS A 20 15.93 -12.45 -2.00
CA CYS A 20 15.56 -12.07 -0.64
C CYS A 20 14.04 -12.10 -0.47
N TYR A 21 13.30 -11.58 -1.44
CA TYR A 21 11.84 -11.61 -1.43
C TYR A 21 11.32 -13.06 -1.38
N ALA A 22 11.82 -13.96 -2.22
CA ALA A 22 11.37 -15.36 -2.24
C ALA A 22 11.62 -16.05 -0.90
N PHE A 23 12.78 -15.83 -0.30
CA PHE A 23 13.13 -16.38 1.01
C PHE A 23 12.24 -15.81 2.13
N PHE A 24 12.12 -14.49 2.20
CA PHE A 24 11.27 -13.83 3.21
C PHE A 24 9.79 -14.08 2.97
N ALA A 25 9.34 -14.17 1.71
CA ALA A 25 7.95 -14.46 1.38
C ALA A 25 7.52 -15.84 1.93
N GLY A 26 8.38 -16.86 1.85
CA GLY A 26 8.09 -18.16 2.46
C GLY A 26 7.86 -18.05 3.98
N ILE A 27 8.76 -17.38 4.69
CA ILE A 27 8.68 -17.15 6.13
C ILE A 27 7.44 -16.32 6.49
N VAL A 28 7.24 -15.19 5.81
CA VAL A 28 6.11 -14.29 6.04
C VAL A 28 4.79 -15.00 5.76
N GLY A 29 4.69 -15.72 4.62
CA GLY A 29 3.50 -16.48 4.26
C GLY A 29 3.13 -17.54 5.28
N PHE A 30 4.12 -18.24 5.84
CA PHE A 30 3.94 -19.22 6.89
C PHE A 30 3.51 -18.59 8.23
N LEU A 31 4.26 -17.59 8.70
CA LEU A 31 4.01 -16.93 9.99
C LEU A 31 2.66 -16.20 10.02
N PHE A 32 2.29 -15.54 8.93
CA PHE A 32 1.08 -14.73 8.86
C PHE A 32 -0.09 -15.44 8.17
N ARG A 33 0.12 -16.68 7.67
CA ARG A 33 -0.88 -17.47 6.94
C ARG A 33 -1.63 -16.65 5.90
N ILE A 34 -0.88 -15.90 5.08
CA ILE A 34 -1.44 -14.95 4.12
C ILE A 34 -2.17 -15.67 3.00
N ARG A 35 -3.36 -15.18 2.67
CA ARG A 35 -4.15 -15.55 1.50
C ARG A 35 -4.44 -14.29 0.69
N VAL A 36 -4.09 -14.32 -0.57
CA VAL A 36 -4.33 -13.20 -1.49
C VAL A 36 -5.57 -13.50 -2.31
N VAL A 37 -6.47 -12.54 -2.41
CA VAL A 37 -7.69 -12.57 -3.24
C VAL A 37 -7.59 -11.40 -4.21
N GLY A 38 -7.96 -11.60 -5.47
CA GLY A 38 -7.84 -10.56 -6.50
C GLY A 38 -6.39 -10.31 -6.95
N ALA A 39 -5.50 -11.31 -6.87
CA ALA A 39 -4.10 -11.17 -7.30
C ALA A 39 -3.99 -10.84 -8.79
N GLU A 40 -4.97 -11.22 -9.60
CA GLU A 40 -5.10 -10.91 -11.03
C GLU A 40 -5.27 -9.41 -11.31
N ASN A 41 -5.77 -8.65 -10.33
CA ASN A 41 -5.93 -7.19 -10.43
C ASN A 41 -4.59 -6.43 -10.37
N GLU A 42 -3.49 -7.10 -9.95
CA GLU A 42 -2.17 -6.46 -9.97
C GLU A 42 -1.75 -6.21 -11.43
N PRO A 43 -1.61 -4.93 -11.87
CA PRO A 43 -1.28 -4.62 -13.25
C PRO A 43 0.12 -5.12 -13.61
N ASP A 44 0.36 -5.41 -14.90
CA ASP A 44 1.70 -5.83 -15.35
C ASP A 44 2.69 -4.67 -15.39
N LYS A 45 2.20 -3.46 -15.62
CA LYS A 45 2.99 -2.23 -15.71
C LYS A 45 2.15 -1.05 -15.24
N GLY A 46 2.82 0.00 -14.86
CA GLY A 46 2.17 1.25 -14.53
C GLY A 46 2.72 1.88 -13.25
N ARG A 47 2.29 3.10 -13.03
CA ARG A 47 2.51 3.87 -11.81
C ARG A 47 1.21 3.89 -11.03
N PHE A 48 1.22 3.42 -9.83
CA PHE A 48 0.03 3.41 -9.00
C PHE A 48 0.35 3.57 -7.52
N VAL A 49 -0.65 4.05 -6.79
CA VAL A 49 -0.63 4.18 -5.34
C VAL A 49 -1.52 3.09 -4.75
N VAL A 50 -0.93 2.20 -3.98
CA VAL A 50 -1.66 1.18 -3.21
C VAL A 50 -2.22 1.82 -1.95
N CYS A 51 -3.55 1.85 -1.83
CA CYS A 51 -4.24 2.39 -0.66
C CYS A 51 -4.88 1.26 0.15
N SER A 52 -4.62 1.21 1.46
CA SER A 52 -5.13 0.14 2.33
C SER A 52 -5.52 0.65 3.72
N ASN A 53 -6.35 -0.12 4.43
CA ASN A 53 -6.57 0.04 5.86
C ASN A 53 -5.29 -0.30 6.66
N HIS A 54 -5.14 0.30 7.85
CA HIS A 54 -3.93 0.16 8.67
C HIS A 54 -4.25 -0.30 10.09
N VAL A 55 -3.89 -1.53 10.38
CA VAL A 55 -4.17 -2.20 11.65
C VAL A 55 -2.89 -2.46 12.45
N SER A 56 -1.80 -2.79 11.75
CA SER A 56 -0.56 -3.28 12.37
C SER A 56 0.70 -2.76 11.69
N ALA A 57 1.82 -2.74 12.42
CA ALA A 57 3.14 -2.46 11.85
C ALA A 57 3.57 -3.48 10.78
N THR A 58 2.92 -4.64 10.73
CA THR A 58 3.19 -5.69 9.74
C THR A 58 2.45 -5.51 8.42
N ASP A 59 1.51 -4.55 8.32
CA ASP A 59 0.70 -4.35 7.11
C ASP A 59 1.54 -4.06 5.86
N PRO A 60 2.59 -3.21 5.91
CA PRO A 60 3.46 -3.02 4.76
C PRO A 60 4.09 -4.33 4.26
N VAL A 61 4.51 -5.20 5.19
CA VAL A 61 5.11 -6.51 4.87
C VAL A 61 4.10 -7.43 4.20
N VAL A 62 2.86 -7.44 4.72
CA VAL A 62 1.77 -8.26 4.20
C VAL A 62 1.35 -7.81 2.80
N ILE A 63 1.32 -6.50 2.54
CA ILE A 63 1.03 -5.96 1.20
C ILE A 63 2.19 -6.24 0.25
N CYS A 64 3.45 -6.03 0.67
CA CYS A 64 4.60 -6.41 -0.15
C CYS A 64 4.60 -7.91 -0.52
N TYR A 65 4.13 -8.78 0.38
CA TYR A 65 3.95 -10.20 0.07
C TYR A 65 2.88 -10.44 -1.01
N ALA A 66 1.79 -9.67 -0.98
CA ALA A 66 0.66 -9.85 -1.89
C ALA A 66 0.97 -9.40 -3.32
N PHE A 67 1.76 -8.34 -3.47
CA PHE A 67 2.19 -7.81 -4.78
C PHE A 67 3.44 -8.54 -5.25
N ARG A 68 3.33 -9.28 -6.35
CA ARG A 68 4.42 -10.13 -6.86
C ARG A 68 5.14 -9.54 -8.06
N LYS A 69 4.45 -8.68 -8.82
CA LYS A 69 4.98 -8.03 -10.03
C LYS A 69 5.70 -6.73 -9.71
N HIS A 70 5.33 -6.07 -8.60
CA HIS A 70 5.82 -4.74 -8.21
C HIS A 70 6.34 -4.71 -6.78
N GLN A 71 7.44 -3.99 -6.57
CA GLN A 71 7.90 -3.64 -5.24
C GLN A 71 7.09 -2.46 -4.70
N VAL A 72 6.17 -2.70 -3.78
CA VAL A 72 5.44 -1.62 -3.10
C VAL A 72 6.34 -0.95 -2.08
N ARG A 73 6.61 0.32 -2.27
CA ARG A 73 7.49 1.14 -1.42
C ARG A 73 6.67 1.93 -0.42
N TYR A 74 7.24 2.23 0.74
CA TYR A 74 6.54 2.91 1.82
C TYR A 74 7.32 4.09 2.37
N MET A 75 6.59 5.11 2.81
CA MET A 75 7.11 6.15 3.69
C MET A 75 7.16 5.61 5.12
N ALA A 76 8.33 5.48 5.69
CA ALA A 76 8.51 4.98 7.05
C ALA A 76 9.13 6.06 7.95
N LYS A 77 8.73 6.09 9.22
CA LYS A 77 9.23 7.03 10.22
C LYS A 77 10.76 6.98 10.27
N LYS A 78 11.45 8.12 10.19
CA LYS A 78 12.91 8.17 10.07
C LYS A 78 13.65 7.46 11.20
N GLU A 79 13.07 7.46 12.41
CA GLU A 79 13.67 6.79 13.57
C GLU A 79 13.75 5.27 13.41
N LEU A 80 12.90 4.66 12.57
CA LEU A 80 12.99 3.22 12.28
C LEU A 80 14.28 2.86 11.52
N PHE A 81 14.86 3.82 10.82
CA PHE A 81 16.12 3.63 10.08
C PHE A 81 17.36 3.65 10.98
N SER A 82 17.21 4.04 12.25
CA SER A 82 18.28 3.98 13.25
C SER A 82 18.29 2.68 14.06
N ILE A 83 17.23 1.86 13.95
CA ILE A 83 17.11 0.60 14.68
C ILE A 83 17.84 -0.50 13.90
N PRO A 84 18.88 -1.15 14.48
CA PRO A 84 19.55 -2.30 13.86
C PRO A 84 18.53 -3.38 13.45
N PHE A 85 18.82 -4.14 12.41
CA PHE A 85 17.96 -5.15 11.77
C PHE A 85 16.67 -4.61 11.15
N VAL A 86 15.90 -3.73 11.85
CA VAL A 86 14.69 -3.09 11.30
C VAL A 86 15.08 -2.22 10.10
N SER A 87 16.12 -1.42 10.23
CA SER A 87 16.64 -0.57 9.15
C SER A 87 16.99 -1.38 7.90
N GLY A 88 17.67 -2.52 8.05
CA GLY A 88 17.99 -3.42 6.93
C GLY A 88 16.73 -3.95 6.26
N LEU A 89 15.79 -4.47 7.03
CA LEU A 89 14.54 -5.04 6.53
C LEU A 89 13.71 -4.00 5.77
N ILE A 90 13.46 -2.83 6.36
CA ILE A 90 12.61 -1.81 5.71
C ILE A 90 13.26 -1.22 4.46
N ARG A 91 14.61 -1.13 4.39
CA ARG A 91 15.34 -0.74 3.17
C ARG A 91 15.19 -1.77 2.07
N ILE A 92 15.29 -3.07 2.39
CA ILE A 92 15.06 -4.18 1.44
C ILE A 92 13.63 -4.11 0.90
N LEU A 93 12.65 -3.80 1.75
CA LEU A 93 11.25 -3.58 1.36
C LEU A 93 11.03 -2.26 0.58
N GLY A 94 12.09 -1.49 0.31
CA GLY A 94 12.01 -0.26 -0.47
C GLY A 94 11.45 0.93 0.30
N ALA A 95 11.40 0.87 1.63
CA ALA A 95 10.96 2.00 2.43
C ALA A 95 11.98 3.15 2.41
N PHE A 96 11.47 4.39 2.46
CA PHE A 96 12.28 5.59 2.58
C PHE A 96 11.82 6.45 3.76
N PRO A 97 12.76 7.20 4.38
CA PRO A 97 12.46 7.93 5.60
C PRO A 97 11.57 9.14 5.36
N VAL A 98 10.64 9.38 6.29
CA VAL A 98 9.82 10.58 6.40
C VAL A 98 9.85 11.11 7.83
N ASP A 99 9.93 12.42 7.98
CA ASP A 99 9.72 13.09 9.24
C ASP A 99 8.22 13.30 9.48
N ARG A 100 7.69 12.72 10.57
CA ARG A 100 6.26 12.82 10.90
C ARG A 100 5.97 13.93 11.92
N GLY A 101 6.99 14.68 12.34
CA GLY A 101 6.84 15.79 13.29
C GLY A 101 6.18 17.05 12.71
N GLY A 102 5.93 17.07 11.40
CA GLY A 102 5.27 18.16 10.67
C GLY A 102 4.83 17.72 9.27
N THR A 103 4.51 18.70 8.43
CA THR A 103 4.27 18.42 7.00
C THR A 103 5.62 18.30 6.30
N ASP A 104 6.12 17.07 6.14
CA ASP A 104 7.36 16.82 5.38
C ASP A 104 7.10 16.95 3.88
N VAL A 105 7.15 18.20 3.39
CA VAL A 105 6.98 18.53 1.96
C VAL A 105 8.02 17.79 1.11
N GLY A 106 9.24 17.62 1.65
CA GLY A 106 10.32 16.90 0.97
C GLY A 106 9.98 15.41 0.76
N ALA A 107 9.37 14.78 1.76
CA ALA A 107 8.93 13.37 1.64
C ALA A 107 7.78 13.23 0.64
N ILE A 108 6.81 14.15 0.66
CA ILE A 108 5.71 14.15 -0.33
C ILE A 108 6.27 14.31 -1.74
N ARG A 109 7.15 15.30 -1.96
CA ARG A 109 7.78 15.49 -3.27
C ARG A 109 8.52 14.24 -3.73
N ARG A 110 9.33 13.63 -2.87
CA ARG A 110 10.04 12.37 -3.16
C ARG A 110 9.09 11.24 -3.50
N ALA A 111 7.95 11.14 -2.81
CA ALA A 111 6.93 10.15 -3.10
C ALA A 111 6.32 10.36 -4.49
N VAL A 112 5.98 11.60 -4.84
CA VAL A 112 5.46 11.96 -6.17
C VAL A 112 6.49 11.62 -7.27
N ASP A 113 7.74 12.04 -7.10
CA ASP A 113 8.81 11.80 -8.08
C ASP A 113 9.03 10.31 -8.29
N MET A 114 9.03 9.52 -7.20
CA MET A 114 9.19 8.08 -7.25
C MET A 114 8.04 7.39 -8.02
N VAL A 115 6.80 7.83 -7.81
CA VAL A 115 5.64 7.29 -8.55
C VAL A 115 5.70 7.69 -10.03
N LYS A 116 6.08 8.94 -10.34
CA LYS A 116 6.31 9.40 -11.72
C LYS A 116 7.38 8.59 -12.46
N GLU A 117 8.38 8.10 -11.74
CA GLU A 117 9.41 7.21 -12.27
C GLU A 117 8.92 5.77 -12.54
N GLY A 118 7.63 5.49 -12.31
CA GLY A 118 7.02 4.18 -12.56
C GLY A 118 7.12 3.20 -11.40
N ASN A 119 7.39 3.67 -10.18
CA ASN A 119 7.38 2.83 -8.99
C ASN A 119 5.99 2.83 -8.31
N CYS A 120 5.74 1.81 -7.50
CA CYS A 120 4.52 1.70 -6.70
C CYS A 120 4.73 2.23 -5.29
N LEU A 121 3.79 3.03 -4.81
CA LEU A 121 3.81 3.56 -3.45
C LEU A 121 2.65 3.00 -2.64
N GLY A 122 2.94 2.45 -1.47
CA GLY A 122 1.91 2.06 -0.50
C GLY A 122 1.62 3.19 0.48
N ILE A 123 0.35 3.50 0.64
CA ILE A 123 -0.15 4.51 1.58
C ILE A 123 -1.31 3.92 2.38
N PHE A 124 -1.35 4.28 3.64
CA PHE A 124 -2.49 4.05 4.51
C PHE A 124 -3.20 5.38 4.73
N PRO A 125 -4.36 5.62 4.09
CA PRO A 125 -5.05 6.92 4.17
C PRO A 125 -5.37 7.36 5.60
N GLN A 126 -5.54 6.43 6.51
CA GLN A 126 -5.78 6.71 7.94
C GLN A 126 -4.60 7.45 8.61
N GLY A 127 -3.38 7.34 8.08
CA GLY A 127 -2.17 7.98 8.63
C GLY A 127 -1.67 7.42 9.96
N HIS A 128 -2.50 6.62 10.65
CA HIS A 128 -2.20 5.92 11.90
C HIS A 128 -2.72 4.49 11.86
N ARG A 129 -2.25 3.66 12.78
CA ARG A 129 -2.76 2.30 13.00
C ARG A 129 -3.99 2.36 13.90
N TYR A 130 -5.04 1.66 13.49
CA TYR A 130 -6.28 1.50 14.25
C TYR A 130 -6.57 0.01 14.49
N PRO A 131 -5.85 -0.64 15.44
CA PRO A 131 -6.14 -2.02 15.80
C PRO A 131 -7.52 -2.11 16.45
N THR A 132 -8.26 -3.20 16.15
CA THR A 132 -9.58 -3.51 16.71
C THR A 132 -10.72 -2.53 16.38
N VAL A 133 -10.44 -1.51 15.57
CA VAL A 133 -11.42 -0.48 15.17
C VAL A 133 -11.93 -0.78 13.76
N ASP A 134 -13.20 -0.50 13.53
CA ASP A 134 -13.76 -0.53 12.18
C ASP A 134 -13.13 0.61 11.35
N PRO A 135 -12.45 0.31 10.23
CA PRO A 135 -11.83 1.33 9.39
C PRO A 135 -12.80 2.44 8.94
N ARG A 136 -14.07 2.12 8.71
CA ARG A 136 -15.09 3.12 8.32
C ARG A 136 -15.28 4.24 9.34
N THR A 137 -15.04 3.96 10.61
CA THR A 137 -15.19 4.95 11.68
C THR A 137 -13.95 5.82 11.90
N THR A 138 -12.89 5.57 11.13
CA THR A 138 -11.61 6.26 11.30
C THR A 138 -11.47 7.48 10.40
N LYS A 139 -10.67 8.44 10.83
CA LYS A 139 -10.33 9.62 10.02
C LYS A 139 -9.27 9.28 8.99
N THR A 140 -9.31 9.97 7.84
CA THR A 140 -8.31 9.88 6.78
C THR A 140 -7.52 11.18 6.64
N LYS A 141 -6.35 11.09 6.01
CA LYS A 141 -5.46 12.20 5.67
C LYS A 141 -5.27 12.28 4.16
N ASN A 142 -5.19 13.47 3.62
CA ASN A 142 -5.20 13.77 2.19
C ASN A 142 -3.93 13.35 1.42
N GLY A 143 -2.96 12.70 2.09
CA GLY A 143 -1.67 12.33 1.47
C GLY A 143 -1.82 11.39 0.27
N ALA A 144 -2.76 10.48 0.30
CA ALA A 144 -3.00 9.55 -0.81
C ALA A 144 -3.47 10.28 -2.06
N ALA A 145 -4.50 11.11 -1.94
CA ALA A 145 -5.03 11.92 -3.03
C ALA A 145 -3.99 12.91 -3.55
N LEU A 146 -3.28 13.61 -2.65
CA LEU A 146 -2.24 14.57 -3.02
C LEU A 146 -1.13 13.95 -3.86
N ILE A 147 -0.66 12.76 -3.49
CA ILE A 147 0.41 12.09 -4.24
C ILE A 147 -0.12 11.51 -5.55
N ALA A 148 -1.29 10.87 -5.53
CA ALA A 148 -1.89 10.29 -6.72
C ALA A 148 -2.17 11.35 -7.79
N THR A 149 -2.78 12.47 -7.43
CA THR A 149 -3.11 13.55 -8.37
C THR A 149 -1.87 14.23 -8.91
N ARG A 150 -0.88 14.54 -8.07
CA ARG A 150 0.38 15.15 -8.54
C ARG A 150 1.24 14.22 -9.39
N ALA A 151 1.12 12.93 -9.20
CA ALA A 151 1.82 11.92 -10.01
C ALA A 151 1.00 11.44 -11.20
N GLU A 152 -0.26 11.84 -11.34
CA GLU A 152 -1.23 11.30 -12.31
C GLU A 152 -1.21 9.77 -12.28
N ALA A 153 -1.32 9.23 -11.08
CA ALA A 153 -1.18 7.81 -10.81
C ALA A 153 -2.53 7.18 -10.51
N ASP A 154 -2.70 5.96 -10.98
CA ASP A 154 -3.85 5.13 -10.65
C ASP A 154 -3.83 4.71 -9.19
N ILE A 155 -5.00 4.31 -8.68
CA ILE A 155 -5.13 3.78 -7.33
C ILE A 155 -5.37 2.27 -7.38
N MET A 156 -4.67 1.55 -6.52
CA MET A 156 -4.92 0.15 -6.23
C MET A 156 -5.51 0.03 -4.82
N PRO A 157 -6.84 -0.13 -4.70
CA PRO A 157 -7.45 -0.33 -3.40
C PRO A 157 -7.15 -1.74 -2.90
N VAL A 158 -6.76 -1.84 -1.64
CA VAL A 158 -6.44 -3.11 -0.97
C VAL A 158 -7.07 -3.13 0.41
N TYR A 159 -7.63 -4.26 0.82
CA TYR A 159 -8.10 -4.43 2.18
C TYR A 159 -7.42 -5.60 2.88
N ILE A 160 -6.90 -5.36 4.07
CA ILE A 160 -6.31 -6.39 4.92
C ILE A 160 -7.37 -6.87 5.91
N VAL A 161 -7.79 -8.13 5.74
CA VAL A 161 -8.79 -8.77 6.60
C VAL A 161 -8.09 -9.57 7.68
N ARG A 162 -8.38 -9.24 8.94
CA ARG A 162 -7.95 -9.99 10.13
C ARG A 162 -9.12 -10.17 11.09
N LYS A 163 -9.15 -11.28 11.78
CA LYS A 163 -10.17 -11.50 12.81
C LYS A 163 -10.10 -10.40 13.87
N ASN A 164 -11.21 -9.68 14.08
CA ASN A 164 -11.35 -8.55 15.00
C ASN A 164 -10.38 -7.39 14.72
N ASN A 165 -9.98 -7.21 13.44
CA ASN A 165 -8.97 -6.21 13.06
C ASN A 165 -7.70 -6.25 13.93
N GLU A 166 -7.28 -7.46 14.32
CA GLU A 166 -6.14 -7.67 15.20
C GLU A 166 -5.09 -8.56 14.53
N PHE A 167 -3.83 -8.14 14.60
CA PHE A 167 -2.71 -8.97 14.18
C PHE A 167 -2.38 -10.01 15.27
N LYS A 168 -2.37 -11.29 14.88
CA LYS A 168 -1.80 -12.38 15.69
C LYS A 168 -1.02 -13.34 14.81
N LEU A 169 0.15 -13.78 15.28
CA LEU A 169 0.94 -14.80 14.61
C LEU A 169 0.12 -16.08 14.39
N PHE A 170 0.37 -16.74 13.27
CA PHE A 170 -0.30 -17.99 12.86
C PHE A 170 -1.82 -17.87 12.64
N ARG A 171 -2.41 -16.69 12.74
CA ARG A 171 -3.79 -16.45 12.30
C ARG A 171 -3.85 -16.10 10.82
N LYS A 172 -4.90 -16.58 10.15
CA LYS A 172 -5.16 -16.25 8.75
C LYS A 172 -5.29 -14.74 8.57
N THR A 173 -4.53 -14.21 7.62
CA THR A 173 -4.65 -12.84 7.12
C THR A 173 -5.02 -12.93 5.65
N TYR A 174 -6.10 -12.27 5.23
CA TYR A 174 -6.40 -12.14 3.82
C TYR A 174 -6.01 -10.75 3.34
N VAL A 175 -5.48 -10.69 2.12
CA VAL A 175 -5.22 -9.44 1.40
C VAL A 175 -6.12 -9.45 0.18
N VAL A 176 -7.10 -8.58 0.18
CA VAL A 176 -8.05 -8.44 -0.92
C VAL A 176 -7.58 -7.28 -1.78
N ILE A 177 -7.18 -7.57 -3.01
CA ILE A 177 -6.75 -6.58 -4.01
C ILE A 177 -7.95 -6.28 -4.90
N GLY A 178 -8.41 -5.04 -4.89
CA GLY A 178 -9.52 -4.59 -5.71
C GLY A 178 -9.10 -4.24 -7.14
N GLU A 179 -10.07 -3.87 -7.95
CA GLU A 179 -9.83 -3.37 -9.30
C GLU A 179 -9.09 -2.03 -9.26
N ARG A 180 -8.23 -1.82 -10.24
CA ARG A 180 -7.51 -0.57 -10.42
C ARG A 180 -8.48 0.56 -10.74
N ILE A 181 -8.34 1.67 -10.03
CA ILE A 181 -9.05 2.92 -10.30
C ILE A 181 -8.12 3.79 -11.14
N PRO A 182 -8.40 4.01 -12.43
CA PRO A 182 -7.63 4.91 -13.28
C PRO A 182 -7.60 6.33 -12.72
N PHE A 183 -6.50 7.05 -12.92
CA PHE A 183 -6.40 8.45 -12.48
C PHE A 183 -7.53 9.32 -13.05
N ALA A 184 -7.91 9.09 -14.31
CA ALA A 184 -9.01 9.82 -14.96
C ALA A 184 -10.35 9.69 -14.20
N ASP A 185 -10.59 8.53 -13.57
CA ASP A 185 -11.83 8.25 -12.84
C ASP A 185 -11.88 8.91 -11.45
N LEU A 186 -10.78 9.53 -11.00
CA LEU A 186 -10.78 10.34 -9.79
C LEU A 186 -11.44 11.71 -10.00
N HIS A 187 -11.69 12.11 -11.26
CA HIS A 187 -12.31 13.37 -11.64
C HIS A 187 -11.72 14.57 -10.90
N TYR A 188 -10.37 14.62 -10.85
CA TYR A 188 -9.66 15.64 -10.08
C TYR A 188 -9.83 17.03 -10.67
N ASP A 189 -10.40 17.95 -9.88
CA ASP A 189 -10.48 19.36 -10.20
C ASP A 189 -9.51 20.18 -9.31
N PRO A 190 -8.42 20.73 -9.88
CA PRO A 190 -7.44 21.51 -9.11
C PRO A 190 -7.99 22.82 -8.56
N GLN A 191 -9.15 23.28 -9.01
CA GLN A 191 -9.80 24.53 -8.58
C GLN A 191 -10.85 24.30 -7.47
N ALA A 192 -11.29 23.05 -7.28
CA ALA A 192 -12.31 22.75 -6.28
C ALA A 192 -11.72 22.75 -4.85
N GLU A 193 -12.40 23.45 -3.95
CA GLU A 193 -12.04 23.44 -2.54
C GLU A 193 -12.31 22.05 -1.92
N GLY A 194 -11.40 21.59 -1.07
CA GLY A 194 -11.56 20.30 -0.38
C GLY A 194 -11.33 19.06 -1.25
N GLU A 195 -10.89 19.21 -2.49
CA GLU A 195 -10.78 18.16 -3.49
C GLU A 195 -9.93 16.96 -3.05
N TYR A 196 -8.80 17.19 -2.38
CA TYR A 196 -8.00 16.08 -1.84
C TYR A 196 -8.73 15.29 -0.74
N ALA A 197 -9.61 15.95 0.01
CA ALA A 197 -10.42 15.29 1.03
C ALA A 197 -11.50 14.42 0.38
N ARG A 198 -12.19 14.94 -0.63
CA ARG A 198 -13.17 14.20 -1.44
C ARG A 198 -12.56 12.94 -2.05
N ILE A 199 -11.47 13.10 -2.80
CA ILE A 199 -10.78 11.98 -3.45
C ILE A 199 -10.29 10.95 -2.42
N THR A 200 -9.71 11.41 -1.30
CA THR A 200 -9.26 10.47 -0.26
C THR A 200 -10.42 9.69 0.34
N ALA A 201 -11.55 10.33 0.57
CA ALA A 201 -12.75 9.67 1.08
C ALA A 201 -13.27 8.62 0.10
N GLU A 202 -13.34 8.94 -1.19
CA GLU A 202 -13.75 7.99 -2.24
C GLU A 202 -12.81 6.79 -2.34
N ILE A 203 -11.49 7.04 -2.34
CA ILE A 203 -10.49 5.95 -2.34
C ILE A 203 -10.68 5.06 -1.11
N PHE A 204 -10.85 5.66 0.07
CA PHE A 204 -10.96 4.89 1.30
C PHE A 204 -12.30 4.16 1.42
N ASP A 205 -13.38 4.72 0.85
CA ASP A 205 -14.65 4.03 0.71
C ASP A 205 -14.51 2.75 -0.14
N LYS A 206 -13.84 2.83 -1.29
CA LYS A 206 -13.52 1.65 -2.12
C LYS A 206 -12.69 0.61 -1.35
N VAL A 207 -11.71 1.06 -0.56
CA VAL A 207 -10.93 0.16 0.31
C VAL A 207 -11.84 -0.56 1.31
N CYS A 208 -12.74 0.14 2.00
CA CYS A 208 -13.64 -0.46 2.98
C CYS A 208 -14.64 -1.43 2.32
N ALA A 209 -15.18 -1.06 1.16
CA ALA A 209 -16.11 -1.89 0.41
C ALA A 209 -15.52 -3.27 0.03
N LEU A 210 -14.21 -3.35 -0.24
CA LEU A 210 -13.54 -4.64 -0.46
C LEU A 210 -13.63 -5.56 0.76
N GLY A 211 -13.45 -5.01 1.95
CA GLY A 211 -13.55 -5.78 3.19
C GLY A 211 -14.96 -6.29 3.46
N GLU A 212 -15.96 -5.45 3.21
CA GLU A 212 -17.37 -5.76 3.36
C GLU A 212 -17.82 -6.84 2.34
N GLY A 213 -17.44 -6.67 1.07
CA GLY A 213 -17.71 -7.66 0.02
C GLY A 213 -17.12 -9.03 0.35
N PHE A 214 -15.84 -9.05 0.76
CA PHE A 214 -15.19 -10.29 1.19
C PHE A 214 -15.90 -10.94 2.39
N ALA A 215 -16.32 -10.17 3.37
CA ALA A 215 -17.05 -10.70 4.53
C ALA A 215 -18.39 -11.31 4.14
N ALA A 216 -19.13 -10.68 3.23
CA ALA A 216 -20.39 -11.17 2.70
C ALA A 216 -20.20 -12.49 1.93
N GLU A 217 -19.19 -12.61 1.09
CA GLU A 217 -18.86 -13.84 0.36
C GLU A 217 -18.54 -15.01 1.31
N GLN A 218 -17.73 -14.75 2.34
CA GLN A 218 -17.38 -15.76 3.35
C GLN A 218 -18.61 -16.22 4.15
N ALA A 219 -19.53 -15.31 4.45
CA ALA A 219 -20.78 -15.66 5.14
C ALA A 219 -21.68 -16.55 4.27
N ASN A 220 -21.79 -16.24 2.98
CA ASN A 220 -22.59 -17.03 2.03
C ASN A 220 -22.00 -18.44 1.79
N THR A 221 -20.67 -18.55 1.75
CA THR A 221 -19.99 -19.83 1.58
C THR A 221 -20.23 -20.77 2.77
N LYS A 222 -20.22 -20.21 3.99
CA LYS A 222 -20.50 -20.98 5.21
C LYS A 222 -21.95 -21.47 5.35
N LYS A 223 -22.91 -20.77 4.75
CA LYS A 223 -24.33 -21.16 4.75
C LYS A 223 -24.63 -22.30 3.76
N LYS A 224 -23.75 -22.53 2.80
CA LYS A 224 -23.90 -23.59 1.76
C LYS A 224 -23.20 -24.91 2.14
N GLN A 225 -22.44 -24.93 3.22
CA GLN A 225 -21.77 -26.11 3.80
C GLN A 225 -22.55 -26.63 5.02
#